data_860985f45dca60ee0daf55c041b4d90e
#
_entry.id   860985f45dca60ee0daf55c041b4d90e
#
_cell.length_a   1.000
_cell.length_b   1.000
_cell.length_c   1.000
_cell.angle_alpha   90.00
_cell.angle_beta   90.00
_cell.angle_gamma   90.00
#
_symmetry.space_group_name_H-M   'P 1'
#
loop_
_entity.id
_entity.type
_entity.pdbx_description
1 polymer ?
#
loop_
_entity_poly.entity_id
_entity_poly.type
_entity_poly.pdbx_seq_one_letter_code
_entity_poly.pdbx_strand_id
1 'polypeptide(L)'
;MGALSFNEMEIDALGEMMNISLGASATAMSTLLGSTVHITTPKVKILTRDQFEFKKLEPAVGVEIAYVEGLEGSNIMMFSRNDVRIIVGTLLGEEIPDDKFELDEINRSAICEVMNQMMGASATALSEFLKFTVNISTPVSFEITDAESFKNKYFPETIPMVVISFTLEIEGKLKSEFLNIMPEK
;
A
#
# COMPACT_ATOMS: atom_id res chain seq x y z
N MET A 1 -1.23 -2.75 -31.13
CA MET A 1 -1.98 -1.73 -30.46
C MET A 1 -1.33 -1.44 -29.13
N GLY A 2 -1.00 -0.21 -28.88
CA GLY A 2 -0.35 0.16 -27.64
C GLY A 2 -1.19 -0.20 -26.42
N ALA A 3 -0.53 -0.37 -25.29
CA ALA A 3 -1.22 -0.58 -24.02
C ALA A 3 -2.26 0.52 -23.83
N LEU A 4 -3.42 0.14 -23.31
CA LEU A 4 -4.44 1.10 -22.94
C LEU A 4 -3.83 2.02 -21.87
N SER A 5 -3.70 3.29 -22.17
CA SER A 5 -3.24 4.26 -21.20
C SER A 5 -4.45 4.95 -20.60
N PHE A 6 -4.42 5.18 -19.29
CA PHE A 6 -5.44 5.98 -18.63
C PHE A 6 -5.34 7.42 -19.11
N ASN A 7 -6.48 8.05 -19.43
CA ASN A 7 -6.54 9.48 -19.70
C ASN A 7 -6.58 10.25 -18.37
N GLU A 8 -6.45 11.58 -18.44
CA GLU A 8 -6.44 12.41 -17.22
C GLU A 8 -7.69 12.24 -16.37
N MET A 9 -8.86 12.15 -17.02
CA MET A 9 -10.14 11.97 -16.30
C MET A 9 -10.17 10.64 -15.57
N GLU A 10 -9.67 9.58 -16.18
CA GLU A 10 -9.60 8.24 -15.56
C GLU A 10 -8.61 8.23 -14.39
N ILE A 11 -7.48 8.90 -14.54
CA ILE A 11 -6.48 9.05 -13.46
C ILE A 11 -7.08 9.81 -12.29
N ASP A 12 -7.78 10.89 -12.54
CA ASP A 12 -8.44 11.68 -11.51
C ASP A 12 -9.54 10.88 -10.80
N ALA A 13 -10.34 10.13 -11.55
CA ALA A 13 -11.38 9.28 -10.99
C ALA A 13 -10.79 8.16 -10.13
N LEU A 14 -9.70 7.54 -10.58
CA LEU A 14 -8.99 6.51 -9.81
C LEU A 14 -8.41 7.11 -8.53
N GLY A 15 -7.79 8.28 -8.61
CA GLY A 15 -7.26 8.99 -7.45
C GLY A 15 -8.35 9.31 -6.43
N GLU A 16 -9.51 9.79 -6.88
CA GLU A 16 -10.65 10.09 -6.02
C GLU A 16 -11.19 8.83 -5.35
N MET A 17 -11.34 7.74 -6.10
CA MET A 17 -11.80 6.47 -5.58
C MET A 17 -10.82 5.93 -4.53
N MET A 18 -9.52 6.00 -4.79
CA MET A 18 -8.49 5.58 -3.85
C MET A 18 -8.45 6.49 -2.62
N ASN A 19 -8.67 7.79 -2.80
CA ASN A 19 -8.73 8.72 -1.68
C ASN A 19 -9.89 8.38 -0.72
N ILE A 20 -11.06 8.09 -1.27
CA ILE A 20 -12.24 7.67 -0.49
C ILE A 20 -11.94 6.36 0.26
N SER A 21 -11.41 5.37 -0.44
CA SER A 21 -11.12 4.05 0.15
C SER A 21 -10.05 4.13 1.23
N LEU A 22 -9.02 4.94 1.04
CA LEU A 22 -7.95 5.09 2.02
C LEU A 22 -8.31 6.04 3.15
N GLY A 23 -9.32 6.89 2.98
CA GLY A 23 -9.93 7.61 4.10
C GLY A 23 -10.54 6.63 5.09
N ALA A 24 -11.26 5.63 4.60
CA ALA A 24 -11.78 4.54 5.43
C ALA A 24 -10.64 3.74 6.06
N SER A 25 -9.56 3.50 5.33
CA SER A 25 -8.37 2.82 5.83
C SER A 25 -7.72 3.60 6.97
N ALA A 26 -7.61 4.91 6.83
CA ALA A 26 -7.05 5.77 7.88
C ALA A 26 -7.85 5.69 9.18
N THR A 27 -9.17 5.65 9.08
CA THR A 27 -10.06 5.48 10.23
C THR A 27 -9.82 4.13 10.91
N ALA A 28 -9.72 3.06 10.12
CA ALA A 28 -9.45 1.72 10.66
C ALA A 28 -8.09 1.65 11.34
N MET A 29 -7.07 2.26 10.75
CA MET A 29 -5.73 2.33 11.35
C MET A 29 -5.73 3.15 12.64
N SER A 30 -6.44 4.26 12.68
CA SER A 30 -6.55 5.09 13.87
C SER A 30 -7.12 4.31 15.05
N THR A 31 -8.15 3.52 14.80
CA THR A 31 -8.77 2.66 15.82
C THR A 31 -7.79 1.57 16.27
N LEU A 32 -7.16 0.89 15.32
CA LEU A 32 -6.25 -0.22 15.61
C LEU A 32 -4.99 0.24 16.36
N LEU A 33 -4.41 1.35 15.96
CA LEU A 33 -3.16 1.85 16.53
C LEU A 33 -3.36 2.72 17.78
N GLY A 34 -4.59 3.15 18.05
CA GLY A 34 -4.87 4.04 19.15
C GLY A 34 -4.26 5.43 18.98
N SER A 35 -4.00 5.84 17.77
CA SER A 35 -3.41 7.14 17.43
C SER A 35 -4.11 7.70 16.19
N THR A 36 -4.19 9.02 16.09
CA THR A 36 -4.80 9.65 14.91
C THR A 36 -3.93 9.42 13.68
N VAL A 37 -4.53 8.85 12.65
CA VAL A 37 -3.87 8.55 11.38
C VAL A 37 -4.53 9.37 10.28
N HIS A 38 -3.72 10.05 9.47
CA HIS A 38 -4.17 10.77 8.29
C HIS A 38 -3.48 10.21 7.05
N ILE A 39 -4.25 9.99 6.02
CA ILE A 39 -3.72 9.60 4.70
C ILE A 39 -4.18 10.69 3.74
N THR A 40 -3.23 11.41 3.16
CA THR A 40 -3.53 12.57 2.33
C THR A 40 -3.33 12.31 0.84
N THR A 41 -3.85 13.21 0.09
CA THR A 41 -3.97 13.31 -1.37
C THR A 41 -3.07 12.37 -2.18
N PRO A 42 -3.66 11.41 -2.89
CA PRO A 42 -2.89 10.50 -3.73
C PRO A 42 -2.36 11.21 -4.98
N LYS A 43 -1.17 10.78 -5.40
CA LYS A 43 -0.62 11.12 -6.71
C LYS A 43 -0.59 9.85 -7.53
N VAL A 44 -1.30 9.83 -8.64
CA VAL A 44 -1.40 8.66 -9.51
C VAL A 44 -0.46 8.84 -10.68
N LYS A 45 0.39 7.85 -10.93
CA LYS A 45 1.30 7.81 -12.07
C LYS A 45 1.20 6.46 -12.75
N ILE A 46 1.38 6.45 -14.05
CA ILE A 46 1.49 5.22 -14.82
C ILE A 46 2.94 5.12 -15.25
N LEU A 47 3.63 4.11 -14.76
CA LEU A 47 5.06 3.96 -14.96
C LEU A 47 5.39 2.63 -15.60
N THR A 48 6.39 2.65 -16.47
CA THR A 48 7.01 1.44 -16.98
C THR A 48 8.04 0.94 -15.97
N ARG A 49 8.52 -0.28 -16.18
CA ARG A 49 9.57 -0.88 -15.37
C ARG A 49 10.77 0.05 -15.16
N ASP A 50 11.23 0.69 -16.24
CA ASP A 50 12.43 1.54 -16.20
C ASP A 50 12.20 2.88 -15.49
N GLN A 51 10.96 3.36 -15.50
CA GLN A 51 10.58 4.63 -14.87
C GLN A 51 10.34 4.50 -13.37
N PHE A 52 10.12 3.27 -12.89
CA PHE A 52 9.78 3.04 -11.49
C PHE A 52 11.01 3.10 -10.60
N GLU A 53 10.96 3.92 -9.55
CA GLU A 53 11.99 4.04 -8.53
C GLU A 53 11.36 4.13 -7.15
N PHE A 54 12.03 3.53 -6.17
CA PHE A 54 11.59 3.58 -4.77
C PHE A 54 12.76 3.83 -3.80
N LYS A 55 13.79 4.51 -4.26
CA LYS A 55 15.01 4.79 -3.47
C LYS A 55 14.73 5.45 -2.13
N LYS A 56 13.70 6.30 -2.06
CA LYS A 56 13.29 6.98 -0.83
C LYS A 56 12.77 6.01 0.23
N LEU A 57 12.34 4.83 -0.19
CA LEU A 57 11.80 3.82 0.70
C LEU A 57 12.78 2.70 1.03
N GLU A 58 13.98 2.73 0.44
CA GLU A 58 14.97 1.68 0.69
C GLU A 58 15.60 1.81 2.08
N PRO A 59 15.81 0.71 2.82
CA PRO A 59 15.30 -0.62 2.54
C PRO A 59 13.78 -0.68 2.65
N ALA A 60 13.14 -1.44 1.78
CA ALA A 60 11.68 -1.43 1.63
C ALA A 60 11.04 -2.76 2.08
N VAL A 61 9.77 -2.66 2.47
CA VAL A 61 8.92 -3.80 2.80
C VAL A 61 7.69 -3.73 1.93
N GLY A 62 7.38 -4.84 1.26
CA GLY A 62 6.17 -4.96 0.46
C GLY A 62 5.12 -5.79 1.17
N VAL A 63 3.86 -5.45 0.97
CA VAL A 63 2.73 -6.27 1.42
C VAL A 63 1.83 -6.50 0.21
N GLU A 64 1.73 -7.75 -0.21
CA GLU A 64 0.92 -8.15 -1.37
C GLU A 64 -0.47 -8.56 -0.92
N ILE A 65 -1.48 -7.99 -1.55
CA ILE A 65 -2.88 -8.30 -1.32
C ILE A 65 -3.55 -8.44 -2.69
N ALA A 66 -4.24 -9.56 -2.90
CA ALA A 66 -4.98 -9.78 -4.13
C ALA A 66 -6.46 -9.49 -3.92
N TYR A 67 -7.14 -9.00 -4.94
CA TYR A 67 -8.59 -8.97 -4.97
C TYR A 67 -9.07 -10.35 -5.38
N VAL A 68 -9.99 -10.90 -4.61
CA VAL A 68 -10.54 -12.26 -4.84
C VAL A 68 -12.01 -12.24 -5.25
N GLU A 69 -12.66 -11.09 -5.16
CA GLU A 69 -14.04 -10.90 -5.58
C GLU A 69 -14.27 -9.44 -5.94
N GLY A 70 -14.98 -9.22 -7.02
CA GLY A 70 -15.39 -7.89 -7.49
C GLY A 70 -14.37 -7.19 -8.35
N LEU A 71 -13.11 -7.19 -7.94
CA LEU A 71 -11.99 -6.64 -8.69
C LEU A 71 -10.97 -7.76 -8.93
N GLU A 72 -10.09 -7.53 -9.88
CA GLU A 72 -9.04 -8.50 -10.22
C GLU A 72 -7.66 -7.91 -10.01
N GLY A 73 -6.69 -8.78 -9.82
CA GLY A 73 -5.29 -8.42 -9.76
C GLY A 73 -4.72 -8.32 -8.37
N SER A 74 -3.42 -8.18 -8.32
CA SER A 74 -2.66 -8.02 -7.08
C SER A 74 -2.36 -6.56 -6.82
N ASN A 75 -2.35 -6.21 -5.56
CA ASN A 75 -2.05 -4.87 -5.08
C ASN A 75 -0.84 -4.99 -4.14
N ILE A 76 0.19 -4.20 -4.38
CA ILE A 76 1.37 -4.22 -3.52
C ILE A 76 1.50 -2.87 -2.84
N MET A 77 1.47 -2.90 -1.52
CA MET A 77 1.73 -1.73 -0.69
C MET A 77 3.22 -1.74 -0.34
N MET A 78 3.92 -0.65 -0.62
CA MET A 78 5.36 -0.56 -0.37
C MET A 78 5.65 0.52 0.66
N PHE A 79 6.34 0.13 1.73
CA PHE A 79 6.72 1.01 2.83
C PHE A 79 8.23 0.94 3.03
N SER A 80 8.82 2.00 3.61
CA SER A 80 10.18 1.88 4.10
C SER A 80 10.21 0.97 5.34
N ARG A 81 11.33 0.31 5.56
CA ARG A 81 11.52 -0.51 6.76
C ARG A 81 11.33 0.31 8.04
N ASN A 82 11.78 1.55 8.03
CA ASN A 82 11.63 2.45 9.18
C ASN A 82 10.15 2.74 9.48
N ASP A 83 9.35 2.94 8.43
CA ASP A 83 7.90 3.18 8.59
C ASP A 83 7.21 1.96 9.18
N VAL A 84 7.56 0.76 8.69
CA VAL A 84 7.02 -0.49 9.24
C VAL A 84 7.39 -0.65 10.70
N ARG A 85 8.61 -0.33 11.07
CA ARG A 85 9.07 -0.36 12.47
C ARG A 85 8.19 0.52 13.36
N ILE A 86 7.92 1.72 12.92
CA ILE A 86 7.11 2.68 13.69
C ILE A 86 5.66 2.21 13.78
N ILE A 87 5.09 1.72 12.68
CA ILE A 87 3.71 1.22 12.64
C ILE A 87 3.55 0.02 13.57
N VAL A 88 4.46 -0.95 13.47
CA VAL A 88 4.43 -2.16 14.32
C VAL A 88 4.62 -1.79 15.79
N GLY A 89 5.57 -0.91 16.09
CA GLY A 89 5.78 -0.45 17.46
C GLY A 89 4.55 0.21 18.03
N THR A 90 3.87 1.03 17.24
CA THR A 90 2.63 1.70 17.65
C THR A 90 1.53 0.67 17.91
N LEU A 91 1.41 -0.35 17.08
CA LEU A 91 0.44 -1.42 17.27
C LEU A 91 0.69 -2.19 18.57
N LEU A 92 1.94 -2.52 18.84
CA LEU A 92 2.34 -3.29 20.02
C LEU A 92 2.44 -2.43 21.30
N GLY A 93 2.31 -1.13 21.17
CA GLY A 93 2.40 -0.20 22.32
C GLY A 93 3.81 -0.03 22.86
N GLU A 94 4.82 -0.20 22.01
CA GLU A 94 6.23 -0.05 22.40
C GLU A 94 7.03 0.68 21.34
N GLU A 95 8.18 1.24 21.75
CA GLU A 95 9.14 1.80 20.79
C GLU A 95 10.18 0.74 20.49
N ILE A 96 10.28 0.37 19.22
CA ILE A 96 11.27 -0.62 18.76
C ILE A 96 12.48 0.14 18.22
N PRO A 97 13.67 0.00 18.84
CA PRO A 97 14.88 0.62 18.32
C PRO A 97 15.22 0.13 16.92
N ASP A 98 15.75 1.00 16.08
CA ASP A 98 16.05 0.68 14.69
C ASP A 98 17.02 -0.51 14.57
N ASP A 99 18.02 -0.57 15.45
CA ASP A 99 19.01 -1.64 15.46
C ASP A 99 18.46 -2.99 15.94
N LYS A 100 17.27 -2.98 16.57
CA LYS A 100 16.62 -4.20 17.09
C LYS A 100 15.43 -4.65 16.26
N PHE A 101 15.06 -3.88 15.24
CA PHE A 101 13.91 -4.24 14.41
C PHE A 101 14.33 -5.24 13.34
N GLU A 102 13.66 -6.37 13.31
CA GLU A 102 13.79 -7.38 12.26
C GLU A 102 12.41 -7.76 11.76
N LEU A 103 12.31 -8.08 10.49
CA LEU A 103 11.05 -8.54 9.93
C LEU A 103 10.89 -10.03 10.21
N ASP A 104 10.83 -10.37 11.50
CA ASP A 104 10.61 -11.71 12.00
C ASP A 104 9.13 -12.10 11.90
N GLU A 105 8.79 -13.29 12.37
CA GLU A 105 7.42 -13.81 12.30
C GLU A 105 6.42 -12.91 13.04
N ILE A 106 6.78 -12.40 14.20
CA ILE A 106 5.91 -11.54 15.01
C ILE A 106 5.66 -10.20 14.30
N ASN A 107 6.72 -9.58 13.80
CA ASN A 107 6.62 -8.28 13.12
C ASN A 107 5.94 -8.40 11.77
N ARG A 108 6.15 -9.50 11.04
CA ARG A 108 5.42 -9.78 9.80
C ARG A 108 3.93 -9.95 10.06
N SER A 109 3.57 -10.69 11.11
CA SER A 109 2.17 -10.86 11.49
C SER A 109 1.54 -9.54 11.90
N ALA A 110 2.27 -8.70 12.61
CA ALA A 110 1.80 -7.39 13.04
C ALA A 110 1.50 -6.48 11.84
N ILE A 111 2.44 -6.36 10.90
CA ILE A 111 2.21 -5.50 9.72
C ILE A 111 1.12 -6.07 8.82
N CYS A 112 1.03 -7.39 8.69
CA CYS A 112 -0.06 -8.02 7.94
C CYS A 112 -1.42 -7.74 8.58
N GLU A 113 -1.50 -7.74 9.92
CA GLU A 113 -2.75 -7.39 10.60
C GLU A 113 -3.16 -5.95 10.33
N VAL A 114 -2.21 -5.01 10.42
CA VAL A 114 -2.47 -3.60 10.08
C VAL A 114 -2.97 -3.47 8.65
N MET A 115 -2.28 -4.12 7.72
CA MET A 115 -2.67 -4.07 6.30
C MET A 115 -4.01 -4.74 6.05
N ASN A 116 -4.30 -5.84 6.74
CA ASN A 116 -5.58 -6.53 6.62
C ASN A 116 -6.73 -5.63 7.06
N GLN A 117 -6.57 -4.96 8.19
CA GLN A 117 -7.59 -4.02 8.67
C GLN A 117 -7.74 -2.81 7.75
N MET A 118 -6.63 -2.26 7.29
CA MET A 118 -6.61 -1.12 6.38
C MET A 118 -7.27 -1.46 5.05
N MET A 119 -6.86 -2.54 4.43
CA MET A 119 -7.39 -2.95 3.12
C MET A 119 -8.79 -3.54 3.22
N GLY A 120 -9.14 -4.15 4.34
CA GLY A 120 -10.51 -4.58 4.61
C GLY A 120 -11.48 -3.40 4.65
N ALA A 121 -11.11 -2.33 5.33
CA ALA A 121 -11.89 -1.09 5.35
C ALA A 121 -11.97 -0.46 3.97
N SER A 122 -10.86 -0.47 3.23
CA SER A 122 -10.81 0.01 1.85
C SER A 122 -11.76 -0.79 0.94
N ALA A 123 -11.73 -2.12 1.04
CA ALA A 123 -12.60 -3.00 0.25
C ALA A 123 -14.08 -2.76 0.56
N THR A 124 -14.41 -2.54 1.83
CA THR A 124 -15.78 -2.21 2.24
C THR A 124 -16.22 -0.88 1.63
N ALA A 125 -15.39 0.15 1.69
CA ALA A 125 -15.67 1.45 1.11
C ALA A 125 -15.83 1.35 -0.41
N LEU A 126 -14.97 0.58 -1.08
CA LEU A 126 -15.08 0.32 -2.51
C LEU A 126 -16.35 -0.42 -2.87
N SER A 127 -16.77 -1.39 -2.06
CA SER A 127 -18.03 -2.13 -2.26
C SER A 127 -19.22 -1.19 -2.22
N GLU A 128 -19.23 -0.26 -1.28
CA GLU A 128 -20.30 0.72 -1.16
C GLU A 128 -20.32 1.70 -2.34
N PHE A 129 -19.14 2.15 -2.74
CA PHE A 129 -18.99 3.09 -3.86
C PHE A 129 -19.37 2.45 -5.20
N LEU A 130 -18.85 1.25 -5.46
CA LEU A 130 -19.07 0.55 -6.73
C LEU A 130 -20.39 -0.21 -6.81
N LYS A 131 -21.08 -0.37 -5.69
CA LYS A 131 -22.37 -1.07 -5.61
C LYS A 131 -22.28 -2.57 -5.93
N PHE A 132 -21.10 -3.18 -5.74
CA PHE A 132 -20.93 -4.62 -5.79
C PHE A 132 -19.88 -5.05 -4.76
N THR A 133 -19.88 -6.33 -4.42
CA THR A 133 -18.99 -6.86 -3.38
C THR A 133 -17.53 -6.86 -3.83
N VAL A 134 -16.64 -6.33 -2.99
CA VAL A 134 -15.20 -6.38 -3.18
C VAL A 134 -14.57 -7.05 -1.99
N ASN A 135 -13.83 -8.13 -2.22
CA ASN A 135 -13.13 -8.87 -1.18
C ASN A 135 -11.63 -9.02 -1.52
N ILE A 136 -10.83 -9.17 -0.49
CA ILE A 136 -9.36 -9.27 -0.61
C ILE A 136 -8.87 -10.60 -0.02
N SER A 137 -7.69 -11.01 -0.46
CA SER A 137 -6.97 -12.15 0.11
C SER A 137 -6.27 -11.76 1.41
N THR A 138 -5.73 -12.76 2.11
CA THR A 138 -4.86 -12.53 3.27
C THR A 138 -3.57 -11.85 2.80
N PRO A 139 -3.15 -10.75 3.48
CA PRO A 139 -1.90 -10.06 3.12
C PRO A 139 -0.67 -10.93 3.36
N VAL A 140 0.32 -10.79 2.48
CA VAL A 140 1.62 -11.44 2.61
C VAL A 140 2.71 -10.38 2.57
N SER A 141 3.53 -10.31 3.62
CA SER A 141 4.62 -9.36 3.70
C SER A 141 5.94 -9.98 3.25
N PHE A 142 6.81 -9.16 2.67
CA PHE A 142 8.13 -9.59 2.21
C PHE A 142 9.10 -8.41 2.23
N GLU A 143 10.39 -8.72 2.40
CA GLU A 143 11.42 -7.69 2.29
C GLU A 143 11.81 -7.50 0.83
N ILE A 144 12.06 -6.25 0.46
CA ILE A 144 12.56 -5.90 -0.87
C ILE A 144 14.04 -5.60 -0.72
N THR A 145 14.86 -6.59 -1.05
CA THR A 145 16.31 -6.51 -0.89
C THR A 145 17.01 -5.99 -2.14
N ASP A 146 16.35 -6.07 -3.30
CA ASP A 146 16.93 -5.75 -4.58
C ASP A 146 15.84 -5.25 -5.52
N ALA A 147 16.03 -4.05 -6.08
CA ALA A 147 15.09 -3.43 -6.99
C ALA A 147 14.87 -4.26 -8.26
N GLU A 148 15.94 -4.87 -8.81
CA GLU A 148 15.83 -5.67 -10.03
C GLU A 148 15.00 -6.93 -9.82
N SER A 149 15.21 -7.64 -8.71
CA SER A 149 14.43 -8.82 -8.38
C SER A 149 12.95 -8.49 -8.20
N PHE A 150 12.67 -7.38 -7.52
CA PHE A 150 11.31 -6.90 -7.36
C PHE A 150 10.65 -6.58 -8.69
N LYS A 151 11.34 -5.82 -9.54
CA LYS A 151 10.84 -5.45 -10.87
C LYS A 151 10.62 -6.68 -11.76
N ASN A 152 11.53 -7.65 -11.71
CA ASN A 152 11.39 -8.89 -12.47
C ASN A 152 10.14 -9.68 -12.10
N LYS A 153 9.78 -9.66 -10.83
CA LYS A 153 8.61 -10.39 -10.34
C LYS A 153 7.30 -9.65 -10.56
N TYR A 154 7.27 -8.35 -10.34
CA TYR A 154 6.03 -7.57 -10.29
C TYR A 154 5.85 -6.57 -11.43
N PHE A 155 6.92 -6.21 -12.12
CA PHE A 155 6.91 -5.24 -13.22
C PHE A 155 7.27 -5.91 -14.54
N PRO A 156 6.31 -6.49 -15.25
CA PRO A 156 6.58 -7.03 -16.58
C PRO A 156 7.10 -5.94 -17.53
N GLU A 157 8.01 -6.28 -18.40
CA GLU A 157 8.63 -5.32 -19.32
C GLU A 157 7.64 -4.60 -20.23
N THR A 158 6.54 -5.26 -20.54
CA THR A 158 5.59 -4.81 -21.55
C THR A 158 4.33 -4.18 -21.00
N ILE A 159 4.08 -4.28 -19.69
CA ILE A 159 2.84 -3.80 -19.08
C ILE A 159 3.15 -2.65 -18.13
N PRO A 160 2.58 -1.45 -18.39
CA PRO A 160 2.69 -0.36 -17.42
C PRO A 160 2.01 -0.69 -16.11
N MET A 161 2.50 -0.11 -15.03
CA MET A 161 1.92 -0.27 -13.70
C MET A 161 1.36 1.07 -13.22
N VAL A 162 0.25 1.01 -12.53
CA VAL A 162 -0.30 2.16 -11.84
C VAL A 162 0.40 2.27 -10.49
N VAL A 163 1.07 3.39 -10.25
CA VAL A 163 1.77 3.67 -9.00
C VAL A 163 1.10 4.85 -8.33
N ILE A 164 0.56 4.61 -7.14
CA ILE A 164 -0.15 5.62 -6.38
C ILE A 164 0.67 5.94 -5.14
N SER A 165 1.04 7.19 -4.99
CA SER A 165 1.83 7.68 -3.85
C SER A 165 0.90 8.39 -2.86
N PHE A 166 0.97 7.99 -1.60
CA PHE A 166 0.19 8.58 -0.51
C PHE A 166 1.11 9.08 0.59
N THR A 167 0.68 10.13 1.27
CA THR A 167 1.34 10.55 2.50
C THR A 167 0.59 9.97 3.68
N LEU A 168 1.31 9.23 4.52
CA LEU A 168 0.80 8.66 5.76
C LEU A 168 1.35 9.47 6.94
N GLU A 169 0.46 9.93 7.79
CA GLU A 169 0.83 10.61 9.03
C GLU A 169 0.20 9.92 10.22
N ILE A 170 1.04 9.52 11.17
CA ILE A 170 0.60 9.06 12.48
C ILE A 170 0.99 10.18 13.45
N GLU A 171 0.01 10.83 14.03
CA GLU A 171 0.20 12.04 14.84
C GLU A 171 1.27 11.85 15.94
N GLY A 172 2.29 12.69 15.89
CA GLY A 172 3.39 12.66 16.85
C GLY A 172 4.42 11.55 16.64
N LYS A 173 4.27 10.70 15.63
CA LYS A 173 5.14 9.52 15.44
C LYS A 173 5.74 9.37 14.08
N LEU A 174 4.98 9.66 13.02
CA LEU A 174 5.41 9.37 11.66
C LEU A 174 4.76 10.32 10.66
N LYS A 175 5.53 10.76 9.68
CA LYS A 175 5.03 11.41 8.47
C LYS A 175 5.89 10.94 7.32
N SER A 176 5.32 10.14 6.44
CA SER A 176 6.08 9.49 5.38
C SER A 176 5.19 9.19 4.17
N GLU A 177 5.83 8.83 3.05
CA GLU A 177 5.13 8.37 1.86
C GLU A 177 5.14 6.86 1.78
N PHE A 178 4.06 6.30 1.27
CA PHE A 178 4.02 4.90 0.87
C PHE A 178 3.44 4.78 -0.53
N LEU A 179 3.74 3.68 -1.18
CA LEU A 179 3.32 3.43 -2.55
C LEU A 179 2.31 2.29 -2.61
N ASN A 180 1.37 2.42 -3.52
CA ASN A 180 0.46 1.35 -3.89
C ASN A 180 0.68 1.07 -5.37
N ILE A 181 1.03 -0.16 -5.70
CA ILE A 181 1.39 -0.58 -7.05
C ILE A 181 0.41 -1.64 -7.52
N MET A 182 -0.17 -1.43 -8.69
CA MET A 182 -1.11 -2.38 -9.29
C MET A 182 -0.94 -2.42 -10.80
N PRO A 183 -1.25 -3.55 -11.47
CA PRO A 183 -1.21 -3.60 -12.93
C PRO A 183 -2.27 -2.68 -13.53
N GLU A 184 -1.95 -2.11 -14.69
CA GLU A 184 -2.90 -1.32 -15.47
C GLU A 184 -3.92 -2.26 -16.12
N LYS A 185 -5.18 -2.12 -15.71
CA LYS A 185 -6.30 -2.85 -16.32
C LYS A 185 -7.57 -2.03 -16.27
#